data_8049324e824c5859c8508d5ac6652144
#
_entry.id   8049324e824c5859c8508d5ac6652144
#
_cell.length_a   1.000
_cell.length_b   1.000
_cell.length_c   1.000
_cell.angle_alpha   90.00
_cell.angle_beta   90.00
_cell.angle_gamma   90.00
#
_symmetry.space_group_name_H-M   'P 1'
#
loop_
_entity.id
_entity.type
_entity.pdbx_description
1 polymer ?
#
loop_
_entity_poly.entity_id
_entity_poly.type
_entity_poly.pdbx_seq_one_letter_code
_entity_poly.pdbx_strand_id
1 'polypeptide(L)'
;LHMRYFILLLTLLTVGQISAQRKPKIKGNKNVVDVQETLPAFSAIELNDDLEVHLQYGSEEGYEITADDNLIDVLKFRVEDSTLVISSFYNITGKKKLDITIQYNYVNAITVNDGKIILDGVLNSNELYVNTFGSSKIELTADSQLINVNMEGSSSGEFSLTGGEMSFVLKDKSDARIYTVSDLNNVKMYKNAGAKMEGTAN
;
A
#
# COMPACT_ATOMS: atom_id res chain seq x y z
N LEU A 1 -9.55 -48.49 -22.81
CA LEU A 1 -8.54 -47.42 -23.08
C LEU A 1 -9.18 -46.03 -23.25
N HIS A 2 -10.30 -45.92 -23.99
CA HIS A 2 -10.99 -44.67 -24.31
C HIS A 2 -11.64 -43.98 -23.09
N MET A 3 -12.09 -44.71 -22.11
CA MET A 3 -12.74 -44.16 -20.90
C MET A 3 -11.77 -43.37 -20.01
N ARG A 4 -10.49 -43.78 -19.95
CA ARG A 4 -9.43 -43.08 -19.19
C ARG A 4 -9.09 -41.73 -19.81
N TYR A 5 -9.06 -41.63 -21.11
CA TYR A 5 -8.80 -40.36 -21.83
C TYR A 5 -10.01 -39.43 -21.76
N PHE A 6 -11.24 -39.95 -21.68
CA PHE A 6 -12.43 -39.14 -21.52
C PHE A 6 -12.50 -38.48 -20.13
N ILE A 7 -12.08 -39.21 -19.07
CA ILE A 7 -12.00 -38.66 -17.72
C ILE A 7 -10.89 -37.58 -17.64
N LEU A 8 -9.74 -37.81 -18.28
CA LEU A 8 -8.65 -36.84 -18.37
C LEU A 8 -9.05 -35.56 -19.13
N LEU A 9 -9.83 -35.69 -20.18
CA LEU A 9 -10.36 -34.56 -20.95
C LEU A 9 -11.40 -33.78 -20.14
N LEU A 10 -12.24 -34.46 -19.37
CA LEU A 10 -13.26 -33.84 -18.52
C LEU A 10 -12.63 -33.06 -17.35
N THR A 11 -11.55 -33.57 -16.74
CA THR A 11 -10.81 -32.86 -15.69
C THR A 11 -10.04 -31.64 -16.23
N LEU A 12 -9.56 -31.68 -17.48
CA LEU A 12 -8.89 -30.55 -18.11
C LEU A 12 -9.85 -29.39 -18.40
N LEU A 13 -11.12 -29.69 -18.70
CA LEU A 13 -12.17 -28.69 -18.95
C LEU A 13 -12.65 -27.97 -17.70
N THR A 14 -12.49 -28.54 -16.51
CA THR A 14 -12.91 -27.89 -15.25
C THR A 14 -11.89 -26.91 -14.67
N VAL A 15 -10.64 -26.98 -15.09
CA VAL A 15 -9.55 -26.09 -14.60
C VAL A 15 -9.58 -24.69 -15.27
N GLY A 16 -10.34 -24.51 -16.35
CA GLY A 16 -10.37 -23.28 -17.15
C GLY A 16 -11.29 -22.17 -16.63
N GLN A 17 -12.00 -22.33 -15.52
CA GLN A 17 -13.02 -21.36 -15.04
C GLN A 17 -12.57 -20.52 -13.82
N ILE A 18 -11.28 -20.32 -13.62
CA ILE A 18 -10.82 -19.27 -12.71
C ILE A 18 -10.90 -17.95 -13.48
N SER A 19 -12.13 -17.50 -13.73
CA SER A 19 -12.37 -16.12 -14.13
C SER A 19 -12.03 -15.27 -12.91
N ALA A 20 -10.94 -14.51 -12.98
CA ALA A 20 -10.69 -13.43 -12.04
C ALA A 20 -11.91 -12.51 -12.09
N GLN A 21 -12.82 -12.64 -11.12
CA GLN A 21 -14.02 -11.81 -11.05
C GLN A 21 -13.55 -10.38 -10.83
N ARG A 22 -13.71 -9.54 -11.85
CA ARG A 22 -13.45 -8.11 -11.71
C ARG A 22 -14.40 -7.57 -10.65
N LYS A 23 -13.88 -6.81 -9.70
CA LYS A 23 -14.68 -6.13 -8.71
C LYS A 23 -15.81 -5.34 -9.37
N PRO A 24 -17.04 -5.40 -8.87
CA PRO A 24 -18.13 -4.58 -9.37
C PRO A 24 -17.77 -3.10 -9.21
N LYS A 25 -18.32 -2.26 -10.06
CA LYS A 25 -18.06 -0.82 -10.04
C LYS A 25 -19.12 -0.12 -9.21
N ILE A 26 -18.70 0.93 -8.48
CA ILE A 26 -19.59 1.85 -7.77
C ILE A 26 -19.27 3.29 -8.15
N LYS A 27 -20.30 4.14 -8.16
CA LYS A 27 -20.18 5.57 -8.37
C LYS A 27 -20.74 6.30 -7.16
N GLY A 28 -20.02 7.31 -6.68
CA GLY A 28 -20.47 8.17 -5.60
C GLY A 28 -21.74 8.94 -5.95
N ASN A 29 -22.58 9.14 -4.96
CA ASN A 29 -23.88 9.83 -5.09
C ASN A 29 -23.80 11.35 -4.90
N LYS A 30 -22.60 11.88 -4.62
CA LYS A 30 -22.28 13.31 -4.42
C LYS A 30 -22.82 13.93 -3.11
N ASN A 31 -23.41 13.14 -2.23
CA ASN A 31 -23.78 13.55 -0.89
C ASN A 31 -22.63 13.29 0.06
N VAL A 32 -21.84 14.31 0.39
CA VAL A 32 -20.61 14.17 1.17
C VAL A 32 -20.91 14.17 2.65
N VAL A 33 -20.34 13.22 3.38
CA VAL A 33 -20.40 13.06 4.83
C VAL A 33 -19.02 12.86 5.42
N ASP A 34 -18.89 13.13 6.71
CA ASP A 34 -17.70 12.88 7.50
C ASP A 34 -17.96 11.72 8.47
N VAL A 35 -17.01 10.78 8.55
CA VAL A 35 -17.03 9.63 9.47
C VAL A 35 -15.70 9.55 10.16
N GLN A 36 -15.73 9.31 11.48
CA GLN A 36 -14.54 9.06 12.29
C GLN A 36 -14.78 7.84 13.18
N GLU A 37 -13.83 6.91 13.23
CA GLU A 37 -13.90 5.74 14.09
C GLU A 37 -12.52 5.39 14.65
N THR A 38 -12.51 4.79 15.84
CA THR A 38 -11.31 4.25 16.45
C THR A 38 -11.01 2.85 15.92
N LEU A 39 -9.73 2.49 15.91
CA LEU A 39 -9.26 1.17 15.52
C LEU A 39 -8.52 0.49 16.69
N PRO A 40 -8.49 -0.85 16.71
CA PRO A 40 -7.53 -1.56 17.56
C PRO A 40 -6.10 -1.17 17.20
N ALA A 41 -5.17 -1.29 18.16
CA ALA A 41 -3.75 -1.01 17.90
C ALA A 41 -3.17 -1.88 16.79
N PHE A 42 -2.35 -1.28 15.94
CA PHE A 42 -1.63 -1.94 14.86
C PHE A 42 -0.20 -1.40 14.75
N SER A 43 0.68 -2.17 14.15
CA SER A 43 2.07 -1.78 13.87
C SER A 43 2.44 -1.91 12.39
N ALA A 44 1.55 -2.46 11.59
CA ALA A 44 1.71 -2.57 10.14
C ALA A 44 0.46 -2.09 9.41
N ILE A 45 0.65 -1.61 8.19
CA ILE A 45 -0.43 -1.16 7.30
C ILE A 45 -0.31 -1.87 5.96
N GLU A 46 -1.42 -2.37 5.44
CA GLU A 46 -1.54 -2.99 4.12
C GLU A 46 -2.69 -2.37 3.33
N LEU A 47 -2.38 -1.76 2.18
CA LEU A 47 -3.37 -1.21 1.26
C LEU A 47 -3.51 -2.12 0.05
N ASN A 48 -4.73 -2.64 -0.19
CA ASN A 48 -4.99 -3.67 -1.20
C ASN A 48 -5.76 -3.20 -2.43
N ASP A 49 -6.20 -1.96 -2.48
CA ASP A 49 -7.03 -1.45 -3.57
C ASP A 49 -6.59 -0.05 -4.02
N ASP A 50 -7.04 0.36 -5.22
CA ASP A 50 -6.77 1.67 -5.81
C ASP A 50 -7.49 2.79 -5.04
N LEU A 51 -7.01 3.03 -3.82
CA LEU A 51 -7.42 4.09 -2.91
C LEU A 51 -6.23 5.03 -2.65
N GLU A 52 -6.51 6.28 -2.33
CA GLU A 52 -5.52 7.21 -1.78
C GLU A 52 -5.75 7.34 -0.28
N VAL A 53 -4.71 7.06 0.49
CA VAL A 53 -4.75 7.03 1.95
C VAL A 53 -3.65 7.90 2.52
N HIS A 54 -4.04 8.83 3.39
CA HIS A 54 -3.13 9.64 4.19
C HIS A 54 -2.84 8.97 5.52
N LEU A 55 -1.58 8.95 5.93
CA LEU A 55 -1.16 8.48 7.25
C LEU A 55 -0.75 9.67 8.11
N GLN A 56 -1.33 9.81 9.27
CA GLN A 56 -1.04 10.88 10.20
C GLN A 56 -0.72 10.32 11.60
N TYR A 57 0.33 10.83 12.23
CA TYR A 57 0.64 10.47 13.60
C TYR A 57 -0.46 10.99 14.55
N GLY A 58 -0.92 10.14 15.46
CA GLY A 58 -1.90 10.44 16.48
C GLY A 58 -1.63 9.68 17.78
N SER A 59 -2.27 10.10 18.87
CA SER A 59 -2.17 9.42 20.17
C SER A 59 -3.00 8.13 20.25
N GLU A 60 -3.99 8.00 19.37
CA GLU A 60 -4.90 6.87 19.27
C GLU A 60 -5.03 6.43 17.81
N GLU A 61 -5.21 5.15 17.60
CA GLU A 61 -5.42 4.59 16.27
C GLU A 61 -6.87 4.79 15.83
N GLY A 62 -7.05 5.18 14.57
CA GLY A 62 -8.38 5.42 14.01
C GLY A 62 -8.34 5.77 12.53
N TYR A 63 -9.50 6.09 12.00
CA TYR A 63 -9.62 6.69 10.68
C TYR A 63 -10.63 7.82 10.64
N GLU A 64 -10.38 8.74 9.75
CA GLU A 64 -11.29 9.81 9.34
C GLU A 64 -11.54 9.70 7.85
N ILE A 65 -12.81 9.78 7.45
CA ILE A 65 -13.20 9.72 6.04
C ILE A 65 -14.14 10.87 5.74
N THR A 66 -13.81 11.66 4.73
CA THR A 66 -14.73 12.61 4.10
C THR A 66 -15.04 12.09 2.70
N ALA A 67 -16.25 11.58 2.47
CA ALA A 67 -16.60 10.92 1.22
C ALA A 67 -18.07 11.05 0.86
N ASP A 68 -18.38 10.72 -0.40
CA ASP A 68 -19.76 10.46 -0.81
C ASP A 68 -20.32 9.32 0.05
N ASP A 69 -21.48 9.49 0.69
CA ASP A 69 -22.00 8.63 1.77
C ASP A 69 -22.12 7.16 1.38
N ASN A 70 -22.54 6.88 0.13
CA ASN A 70 -22.65 5.53 -0.38
C ASN A 70 -21.29 4.83 -0.63
N LEU A 71 -20.19 5.54 -0.48
CA LEU A 71 -18.83 4.97 -0.60
C LEU A 71 -18.30 4.51 0.76
N ILE A 72 -18.85 4.99 1.88
CA ILE A 72 -18.38 4.62 3.22
C ILE A 72 -18.53 3.11 3.45
N ASP A 73 -19.68 2.55 3.19
CA ASP A 73 -19.99 1.13 3.45
C ASP A 73 -19.21 0.14 2.59
N VAL A 74 -18.60 0.62 1.50
CA VAL A 74 -17.79 -0.25 0.63
C VAL A 74 -16.32 -0.29 1.02
N LEU A 75 -15.87 0.61 1.87
CA LEU A 75 -14.53 0.61 2.43
C LEU A 75 -14.41 -0.39 3.57
N LYS A 76 -13.24 -0.97 3.73
CA LYS A 76 -12.93 -1.94 4.78
C LYS A 76 -11.64 -1.56 5.49
N PHE A 77 -11.74 -1.49 6.80
CA PHE A 77 -10.63 -1.26 7.70
C PHE A 77 -10.63 -2.39 8.74
N ARG A 78 -9.70 -3.33 8.64
CA ARG A 78 -9.61 -4.46 9.55
C ARG A 78 -8.21 -4.55 10.14
N VAL A 79 -8.13 -4.74 11.46
CA VAL A 79 -6.86 -5.06 12.12
C VAL A 79 -6.81 -6.56 12.36
N GLU A 80 -5.87 -7.22 11.69
CA GLU A 80 -5.60 -8.66 11.77
C GLU A 80 -4.10 -8.85 12.04
N ASP A 81 -3.74 -9.60 13.08
CA ASP A 81 -2.34 -9.83 13.48
C ASP A 81 -1.49 -8.54 13.54
N SER A 82 -2.01 -7.51 14.19
CA SER A 82 -1.39 -6.17 14.29
C SER A 82 -1.17 -5.46 12.95
N THR A 83 -1.83 -5.90 11.89
CA THR A 83 -1.80 -5.25 10.57
C THR A 83 -3.16 -4.64 10.28
N LEU A 84 -3.19 -3.33 10.01
CA LEU A 84 -4.37 -2.66 9.46
C LEU A 84 -4.45 -2.94 7.96
N VAL A 85 -5.42 -3.74 7.56
CA VAL A 85 -5.73 -4.05 6.15
C VAL A 85 -6.82 -3.10 5.66
N ILE A 86 -6.49 -2.31 4.63
CA ILE A 86 -7.37 -1.34 4.00
C ILE A 86 -7.74 -1.83 2.61
N SER A 87 -9.03 -1.91 2.32
CA SER A 87 -9.52 -2.41 1.04
C SER A 87 -10.91 -1.84 0.69
N SER A 88 -11.38 -2.11 -0.51
CA SER A 88 -12.74 -1.79 -0.96
C SER A 88 -13.40 -3.00 -1.60
N PHE A 89 -14.70 -3.20 -1.38
CA PHE A 89 -15.46 -4.23 -2.10
C PHE A 89 -15.66 -3.92 -3.57
N TYR A 90 -15.65 -2.64 -3.91
CA TYR A 90 -15.98 -2.14 -5.25
C TYR A 90 -14.82 -1.36 -5.84
N ASN A 91 -14.77 -1.32 -7.15
CA ASN A 91 -13.94 -0.37 -7.88
C ASN A 91 -14.69 0.98 -7.96
N ILE A 92 -14.18 2.00 -7.30
CA ILE A 92 -14.80 3.33 -7.22
C ILE A 92 -14.47 4.09 -8.50
N THR A 93 -15.47 4.36 -9.34
CA THR A 93 -15.27 4.91 -10.70
C THR A 93 -15.61 6.39 -10.85
N GLY A 94 -16.23 7.00 -9.85
CA GLY A 94 -16.57 8.43 -9.86
C GLY A 94 -17.04 8.86 -8.49
N LYS A 95 -16.55 10.00 -8.06
CA LYS A 95 -16.80 10.54 -6.73
C LYS A 95 -16.74 12.06 -6.77
N LYS A 96 -17.45 12.72 -5.86
CA LYS A 96 -17.25 14.14 -5.55
C LYS A 96 -16.12 14.29 -4.54
N LYS A 97 -16.09 13.40 -3.54
CA LYS A 97 -15.09 13.39 -2.48
C LYS A 97 -14.79 11.95 -2.05
N LEU A 98 -13.53 11.68 -1.74
CA LEU A 98 -13.08 10.47 -1.03
C LEU A 98 -11.69 10.77 -0.47
N ASP A 99 -11.65 11.27 0.73
CA ASP A 99 -10.43 11.50 1.50
C ASP A 99 -10.43 10.50 2.65
N ILE A 100 -9.35 9.77 2.80
CA ILE A 100 -9.16 8.76 3.84
C ILE A 100 -7.90 9.12 4.59
N THR A 101 -8.00 9.36 5.89
CA THR A 101 -6.87 9.58 6.79
C THR A 101 -6.84 8.49 7.85
N ILE A 102 -5.72 7.80 7.99
CA ILE A 102 -5.46 6.84 9.04
C ILE A 102 -4.59 7.51 10.11
N GLN A 103 -5.08 7.51 11.33
CA GLN A 103 -4.32 7.92 12.50
C GLN A 103 -3.60 6.71 13.07
N TYR A 104 -2.28 6.82 13.25
CA TYR A 104 -1.44 5.76 13.80
C TYR A 104 -0.60 6.28 14.97
N ASN A 105 -0.39 5.46 15.98
CA ASN A 105 0.54 5.76 17.08
C ASN A 105 1.95 5.24 16.77
N TYR A 106 2.05 4.01 16.30
CA TYR A 106 3.31 3.38 15.90
C TYR A 106 3.14 2.51 14.66
N VAL A 107 4.03 2.68 13.68
CA VAL A 107 4.09 1.84 12.48
C VAL A 107 5.53 1.54 12.13
N ASN A 108 5.83 0.27 11.83
CA ASN A 108 7.13 -0.19 11.39
C ASN A 108 7.10 -1.00 10.08
N ALA A 109 5.91 -1.21 9.51
CA ALA A 109 5.78 -1.88 8.22
C ALA A 109 4.64 -1.27 7.41
N ILE A 110 4.89 -1.01 6.12
CA ILE A 110 3.90 -0.50 5.16
C ILE A 110 3.98 -1.35 3.90
N THR A 111 2.85 -1.92 3.49
CA THR A 111 2.71 -2.67 2.24
C THR A 111 1.63 -2.02 1.37
N VAL A 112 1.97 -1.71 0.11
CA VAL A 112 1.05 -1.10 -0.84
C VAL A 112 0.97 -2.02 -2.05
N ASN A 113 -0.13 -2.77 -2.17
CA ASN A 113 -0.36 -3.72 -3.26
C ASN A 113 -0.97 -3.03 -4.48
N ASP A 114 -1.76 -2.00 -4.26
CA ASP A 114 -2.31 -1.08 -5.25
C ASP A 114 -2.69 0.26 -4.57
N GLY A 115 -3.00 1.31 -5.33
CA GLY A 115 -3.38 2.60 -4.78
C GLY A 115 -2.19 3.47 -4.34
N LYS A 116 -2.44 4.39 -3.41
CA LYS A 116 -1.45 5.38 -2.98
C LYS A 116 -1.47 5.58 -1.47
N ILE A 117 -0.30 5.58 -0.85
CA ILE A 117 -0.09 6.02 0.53
C ILE A 117 0.74 7.30 0.54
N ILE A 118 0.28 8.28 1.31
CA ILE A 118 0.96 9.54 1.58
C ILE A 118 1.13 9.66 3.09
N LEU A 119 2.35 9.85 3.56
CA LEU A 119 2.61 10.15 4.95
C LEU A 119 2.61 11.65 5.20
N ASP A 120 1.72 12.10 6.07
CA ASP A 120 1.68 13.50 6.53
C ASP A 120 2.56 13.65 7.77
N GLY A 121 3.76 14.18 7.57
CA GLY A 121 4.77 14.35 8.61
C GLY A 121 5.95 13.39 8.51
N VAL A 122 6.52 13.01 9.65
CA VAL A 122 7.70 12.12 9.73
C VAL A 122 7.34 10.88 10.54
N LEU A 123 7.53 9.70 9.94
CA LEU A 123 7.38 8.43 10.65
C LEU A 123 8.67 8.12 11.40
N ASN A 124 8.54 7.90 12.70
CA ASN A 124 9.65 7.54 13.57
C ASN A 124 9.50 6.09 14.04
N SER A 125 10.51 5.28 13.79
CA SER A 125 10.58 3.89 14.25
C SER A 125 12.03 3.44 14.40
N ASN A 126 12.30 2.34 15.09
CA ASN A 126 13.64 1.77 15.12
C ASN A 126 13.97 1.07 13.79
N GLU A 127 12.98 0.36 13.25
CA GLU A 127 13.08 -0.37 11.99
C GLU A 127 11.84 -0.05 11.14
N LEU A 128 12.03 0.14 9.85
CA LEU A 128 10.94 0.40 8.91
C LEU A 128 11.07 -0.50 7.68
N TYR A 129 10.01 -1.23 7.39
CA TYR A 129 9.88 -2.08 6.21
C TYR A 129 8.81 -1.54 5.28
N VAL A 130 9.19 -1.26 4.02
CA VAL A 130 8.28 -0.76 3.00
C VAL A 130 8.27 -1.71 1.82
N ASN A 131 7.10 -2.20 1.45
CA ASN A 131 6.91 -3.05 0.27
C ASN A 131 5.87 -2.44 -0.66
N THR A 132 6.20 -2.31 -1.94
CA THR A 132 5.27 -1.82 -2.96
C THR A 132 5.17 -2.78 -4.13
N PHE A 133 3.96 -2.99 -4.62
CA PHE A 133 3.66 -3.93 -5.71
C PHE A 133 2.71 -3.29 -6.72
N GLY A 134 2.49 -3.98 -7.84
CA GLY A 134 1.50 -3.57 -8.83
C GLY A 134 1.75 -2.18 -9.40
N SER A 135 0.74 -1.33 -9.40
CA SER A 135 0.80 0.08 -9.84
C SER A 135 0.77 1.07 -8.69
N SER A 136 1.17 0.63 -7.52
CA SER A 136 1.10 1.39 -6.27
C SER A 136 2.03 2.61 -6.25
N LYS A 137 1.71 3.55 -5.38
CA LYS A 137 2.51 4.76 -5.13
C LYS A 137 2.70 4.97 -3.63
N ILE A 138 3.87 5.47 -3.25
CA ILE A 138 4.13 5.87 -1.86
C ILE A 138 4.91 7.17 -1.81
N GLU A 139 4.50 8.07 -0.92
CA GLU A 139 5.23 9.28 -0.53
C GLU A 139 5.50 9.19 0.97
N LEU A 140 6.78 9.11 1.35
CA LEU A 140 7.19 8.76 2.71
C LEU A 140 8.36 9.61 3.19
N THR A 141 8.18 10.26 4.33
CA THR A 141 9.26 10.85 5.11
C THR A 141 9.42 10.04 6.41
N ALA A 142 10.62 9.54 6.68
CA ALA A 142 10.87 8.71 7.87
C ALA A 142 12.24 8.95 8.48
N ASP A 143 12.31 8.70 9.78
CA ASP A 143 13.54 8.63 10.58
C ASP A 143 13.60 7.29 11.30
N SER A 144 14.56 6.43 10.92
CA SER A 144 14.67 5.07 11.46
C SER A 144 16.11 4.56 11.35
N GLN A 145 16.56 3.81 12.35
CA GLN A 145 17.91 3.25 12.36
C GLN A 145 18.13 2.25 11.20
N LEU A 146 17.10 1.47 10.88
CA LEU A 146 17.12 0.51 9.77
C LEU A 146 15.90 0.76 8.87
N ILE A 147 16.14 0.96 7.58
CA ILE A 147 15.09 1.12 6.59
C ILE A 147 15.30 0.12 5.45
N ASN A 148 14.29 -0.70 5.18
CA ASN A 148 14.26 -1.65 4.07
C ASN A 148 13.10 -1.32 3.13
N VAL A 149 13.41 -1.00 1.88
CA VAL A 149 12.43 -0.69 0.83
C VAL A 149 12.53 -1.72 -0.29
N ASN A 150 11.45 -2.44 -0.54
CA ASN A 150 11.31 -3.36 -1.67
C ASN A 150 10.21 -2.85 -2.60
N MET A 151 10.55 -2.65 -3.88
CA MET A 151 9.60 -2.18 -4.88
C MET A 151 9.56 -3.13 -6.06
N GLU A 152 8.35 -3.53 -6.46
CA GLU A 152 8.11 -4.45 -7.57
C GLU A 152 6.99 -3.95 -8.48
N GLY A 153 6.88 -4.52 -9.68
CA GLY A 153 5.86 -4.18 -10.66
C GLY A 153 6.13 -2.84 -11.34
N SER A 154 5.13 -2.00 -11.44
CA SER A 154 5.20 -0.63 -11.97
C SER A 154 4.98 0.40 -10.87
N SER A 155 5.38 0.07 -9.65
CA SER A 155 5.23 0.91 -8.48
C SER A 155 6.18 2.12 -8.51
N SER A 156 5.79 3.19 -7.85
CA SER A 156 6.61 4.40 -7.73
C SER A 156 6.69 4.88 -6.27
N GLY A 157 7.84 5.44 -5.89
CA GLY A 157 8.08 5.95 -4.54
C GLY A 157 8.81 7.28 -4.53
N GLU A 158 8.40 8.16 -3.62
CA GLU A 158 9.12 9.36 -3.24
C GLU A 158 9.50 9.25 -1.75
N PHE A 159 10.80 9.21 -1.48
CA PHE A 159 11.33 8.94 -0.15
C PHE A 159 12.23 10.07 0.33
N SER A 160 11.97 10.57 1.54
CA SER A 160 12.86 11.46 2.29
C SER A 160 13.22 10.79 3.61
N LEU A 161 14.41 10.22 3.70
CA LEU A 161 14.75 9.28 4.76
C LEU A 161 15.99 9.72 5.52
N THR A 162 15.91 9.63 6.84
CA THR A 162 17.04 9.87 7.77
C THR A 162 17.25 8.61 8.61
N GLY A 163 18.51 8.26 8.90
CA GLY A 163 18.80 7.14 9.79
C GLY A 163 20.15 6.48 9.58
N GLY A 164 20.33 5.28 10.11
CA GLY A 164 21.57 4.54 10.05
C GLY A 164 21.77 3.79 8.74
N GLU A 165 21.20 2.62 8.62
CA GLU A 165 21.35 1.74 7.46
C GLU A 165 20.09 1.70 6.61
N MET A 166 20.26 1.88 5.30
CA MET A 166 19.14 1.84 4.34
C MET A 166 19.44 0.85 3.22
N SER A 167 18.46 0.01 2.92
CA SER A 167 18.52 -0.96 1.83
C SER A 167 17.33 -0.79 0.90
N PHE A 168 17.61 -0.64 -0.39
CA PHE A 168 16.61 -0.53 -1.45
C PHE A 168 16.79 -1.68 -2.44
N VAL A 169 15.70 -2.40 -2.70
CA VAL A 169 15.63 -3.43 -3.73
C VAL A 169 14.52 -3.06 -4.69
N LEU A 170 14.86 -2.65 -5.89
CA LEU A 170 13.93 -2.23 -6.93
C LEU A 170 13.92 -3.25 -8.05
N LYS A 171 12.73 -3.68 -8.47
CA LYS A 171 12.56 -4.70 -9.50
C LYS A 171 11.54 -4.26 -10.55
N ASP A 172 11.55 -4.94 -11.70
CA ASP A 172 10.63 -4.80 -12.83
C ASP A 172 10.68 -3.40 -13.47
N LYS A 173 9.64 -2.61 -13.35
CA LYS A 173 9.53 -1.23 -13.84
C LYS A 173 9.31 -0.24 -12.69
N SER A 174 9.67 -0.63 -11.48
CA SER A 174 9.55 0.26 -10.32
C SER A 174 10.50 1.45 -10.46
N ASP A 175 10.08 2.61 -9.97
CA ASP A 175 10.85 3.85 -10.02
C ASP A 175 10.83 4.56 -8.67
N ALA A 176 11.97 5.04 -8.21
CA ALA A 176 12.09 5.71 -6.92
C ALA A 176 12.88 7.02 -7.01
N ARG A 177 12.36 8.06 -6.36
CA ARG A 177 13.12 9.25 -5.99
C ARG A 177 13.45 9.17 -4.52
N ILE A 178 14.74 9.22 -4.19
CA ILE A 178 15.24 8.93 -2.85
C ILE A 178 16.14 10.09 -2.42
N TYR A 179 15.78 10.74 -1.34
CA TYR A 179 16.66 11.63 -0.60
C TYR A 179 17.02 10.99 0.73
N THR A 180 18.30 10.86 1.02
CA THR A 180 18.78 10.22 2.26
C THR A 180 19.80 11.07 3.01
N VAL A 181 19.71 10.99 4.34
CA VAL A 181 20.78 11.33 5.28
C VAL A 181 21.03 10.10 6.14
N SER A 182 22.14 9.37 5.88
CA SER A 182 22.36 8.03 6.47
C SER A 182 23.84 7.69 6.59
N ASP A 183 24.15 6.69 7.40
CA ASP A 183 25.49 6.14 7.53
C ASP A 183 25.83 5.20 6.36
N LEU A 184 24.86 4.39 5.91
CA LEU A 184 25.04 3.44 4.83
C LEU A 184 23.80 3.34 3.94
N ASN A 185 24.02 3.43 2.62
CA ASN A 185 22.99 3.16 1.63
C ASN A 185 23.39 1.97 0.75
N ASN A 186 22.49 1.00 0.61
CA ASN A 186 22.64 -0.16 -0.26
C ASN A 186 21.49 -0.21 -1.26
N VAL A 187 21.77 -0.09 -2.56
CA VAL A 187 20.76 -0.08 -3.62
C VAL A 187 21.02 -1.21 -4.60
N LYS A 188 20.00 -2.07 -4.78
CA LYS A 188 20.01 -3.15 -5.76
C LYS A 188 18.87 -2.94 -6.74
N MET A 189 19.16 -2.90 -8.04
CA MET A 189 18.19 -2.75 -9.09
C MET A 189 18.21 -3.93 -10.05
N TYR A 190 17.04 -4.39 -10.45
CA TYR A 190 16.87 -5.52 -11.36
C TYR A 190 15.93 -5.15 -12.50
N LYS A 191 16.18 -5.72 -13.68
CA LYS A 191 15.40 -5.47 -14.90
C LYS A 191 15.43 -3.99 -15.32
N ASN A 192 14.26 -3.36 -15.42
CA ASN A 192 14.09 -1.98 -15.89
C ASN A 192 13.76 -1.01 -14.74
N ALA A 193 14.11 -1.37 -13.52
CA ALA A 193 13.91 -0.50 -12.37
C ALA A 193 14.78 0.75 -12.47
N GLY A 194 14.25 1.89 -12.02
CA GLY A 194 14.92 3.18 -11.98
C GLY A 194 15.04 3.72 -10.57
N ALA A 195 16.11 4.47 -10.32
CA ALA A 195 16.25 5.24 -9.09
C ALA A 195 16.99 6.55 -9.35
N LYS A 196 16.48 7.64 -8.77
CA LYS A 196 17.24 8.87 -8.60
C LYS A 196 17.50 9.04 -7.12
N MET A 197 18.76 9.05 -6.74
CA MET A 197 19.18 9.16 -5.34
C MET A 197 20.01 10.42 -5.13
N GLU A 198 19.67 11.17 -4.09
CA GLU A 198 20.37 12.35 -3.63
C GLU A 198 20.51 12.28 -2.11
N GLY A 199 21.50 12.98 -1.53
CA GLY A 199 21.65 13.06 -0.10
C GLY A 199 23.10 12.98 0.35
N THR A 200 23.28 12.74 1.64
CA THR A 200 24.61 12.62 2.27
C THR A 200 24.72 11.28 2.98
N ALA A 201 25.89 10.67 2.90
CA ALA A 201 26.32 9.57 3.78
C ALA A 201 27.44 10.09 4.68
N ASN A 202 27.38 9.77 5.98
CA ASN A 202 28.38 10.17 6.97
C ASN A 202 29.47 9.12 7.08
#